data_060d34ce7850b6f33907eb4f03a9478f
#
_entry.id   060d34ce7850b6f33907eb4f03a9478f
#
_cell.length_a   1.000
_cell.length_b   1.000
_cell.length_c   1.000
_cell.angle_alpha   90.00
_cell.angle_beta   90.00
_cell.angle_gamma   90.00
#
_symmetry.space_group_name_H-M   'P 1'
#
loop_
_entity.id
_entity.type
_entity.pdbx_description
1 polymer ?
#
loop_
_entity_poly.entity_id
_entity_poly.type
_entity_poly.pdbx_seq_one_letter_code
_entity_poly.pdbx_strand_id
1 'polypeptide(L)'
;MRVLVVKMSSLGDVIHTLPALSDARQALPGIRFDWVVEEGFAEIPSWHPAVERVVPVAIRRWRRQPFSAATRREWGWARQALRAQSYDAVIDAQGLLKSALITRLVAAPRYGMDRATAREGLASF
;
A
#
# COMPACT_ATOMS: atom_id res chain seq x y z
N MET A 1 -3.33 11.45 12.26
CA MET A 1 -2.22 10.66 11.70
C MET A 1 -2.65 10.03 10.41
N ARG A 2 -1.82 10.14 9.41
CA ARG A 2 -2.10 9.56 8.09
C ARG A 2 -1.03 8.53 7.74
N VAL A 3 -1.47 7.33 7.41
CA VAL A 3 -0.57 6.20 7.20
C VAL A 3 -0.83 5.60 5.83
N LEU A 4 0.24 5.30 5.12
CA LEU A 4 0.14 4.58 3.85
C LEU A 4 0.31 3.09 4.10
N VAL A 5 -0.65 2.31 3.62
CA VAL A 5 -0.60 0.86 3.69
C VAL A 5 -0.26 0.34 2.29
N VAL A 6 0.77 -0.48 2.20
CA VAL A 6 1.14 -1.13 0.95
C VAL A 6 0.82 -2.61 1.09
N LYS A 7 -0.31 -3.04 0.59
CA LYS A 7 -0.73 -4.43 0.54
C LYS A 7 -1.45 -4.65 -0.77
N MET A 8 -0.73 -5.15 -1.76
CA MET A 8 -1.21 -5.18 -3.14
C MET A 8 -1.98 -6.45 -3.49
N SER A 9 -1.61 -7.58 -2.94
CA SER A 9 -2.20 -8.89 -3.24
C SER A 9 -1.86 -9.85 -2.12
N SER A 10 -2.42 -11.03 -2.08
CA SER A 10 -3.48 -11.51 -2.93
C SER A 10 -4.83 -11.18 -2.30
N LEU A 11 -5.92 -11.63 -2.92
CA LEU A 11 -7.26 -11.29 -2.46
C LEU A 11 -7.48 -11.59 -0.97
N GLY A 12 -7.16 -12.79 -0.53
CA GLY A 12 -7.33 -13.16 0.87
C GLY A 12 -6.50 -12.30 1.81
N ASP A 13 -5.26 -12.00 1.40
CA ASP A 13 -4.37 -11.17 2.20
C ASP A 13 -4.89 -9.74 2.32
N VAL A 14 -5.44 -9.21 1.24
CA VAL A 14 -6.03 -7.87 1.25
C VAL A 14 -7.22 -7.84 2.20
N ILE A 15 -8.09 -8.84 2.14
CA ILE A 15 -9.25 -8.92 3.03
C ILE A 15 -8.81 -9.04 4.49
N HIS A 16 -7.80 -9.86 4.77
CA HIS A 16 -7.32 -10.07 6.13
C HIS A 16 -6.62 -8.85 6.72
N THR A 17 -6.29 -7.88 5.91
CA THR A 17 -5.69 -6.65 6.40
C THR A 17 -6.74 -5.73 7.04
N LEU A 18 -8.00 -5.84 6.64
CA LEU A 18 -9.05 -4.98 7.14
C LEU A 18 -9.19 -4.98 8.68
N PRO A 19 -9.18 -6.15 9.35
CA PRO A 19 -9.26 -6.14 10.82
C PRO A 19 -8.11 -5.39 11.49
N ALA A 20 -6.91 -5.45 10.89
CA ALA A 20 -5.77 -4.74 11.45
C ALA A 20 -6.00 -3.23 11.42
N LEU A 21 -6.64 -2.72 10.37
CA LEU A 21 -6.96 -1.30 10.29
C LEU A 21 -8.04 -0.94 11.33
N SER A 22 -8.98 -1.83 11.59
CA SER A 22 -9.99 -1.61 12.62
C SER A 22 -9.34 -1.52 14.00
N ASP A 23 -8.40 -2.41 14.28
CA ASP A 23 -7.69 -2.39 15.55
C ASP A 23 -6.88 -1.09 15.70
N ALA A 24 -6.22 -0.67 14.65
CA ALA A 24 -5.45 0.58 14.68
C ALA A 24 -6.37 1.78 14.93
N ARG A 25 -7.54 1.77 14.34
CA ARG A 25 -8.50 2.86 14.50
C ARG A 25 -9.00 2.94 15.94
N GLN A 26 -9.19 1.80 16.58
CA GLN A 26 -9.57 1.76 17.98
C GLN A 26 -8.47 2.30 18.89
N ALA A 27 -7.24 1.93 18.60
CA ALA A 27 -6.10 2.36 19.40
C ALA A 27 -5.76 3.84 19.17
N LEU A 28 -5.94 4.32 17.95
CA LEU A 28 -5.61 5.69 17.57
C LEU A 28 -6.77 6.32 16.84
N PRO A 29 -7.80 6.79 17.57
CA PRO A 29 -8.94 7.43 16.94
C PRO A 29 -8.46 8.62 16.09
N GLY A 30 -8.97 8.72 14.90
CA GLY A 30 -8.53 9.76 13.99
C GLY A 30 -7.46 9.33 13.02
N ILE A 31 -6.94 8.11 13.15
CA ILE A 31 -5.99 7.60 12.16
C ILE A 31 -6.70 7.43 10.83
N ARG A 32 -6.00 7.78 9.75
CA ARG A 32 -6.50 7.64 8.38
C ARG A 32 -5.50 6.89 7.55
N PHE A 33 -6.00 6.10 6.62
CA PHE A 33 -5.16 5.27 5.77
C PHE A 33 -5.38 5.60 4.30
N ASP A 34 -4.28 5.62 3.55
CA ASP A 34 -4.32 5.48 2.10
C ASP A 34 -3.76 4.08 1.84
N TRP A 35 -4.25 3.41 0.82
CA TRP A 35 -3.91 2.01 0.60
C TRP A 35 -3.52 1.79 -0.85
N VAL A 36 -2.32 1.30 -1.07
CA VAL A 36 -1.85 0.89 -2.40
C VAL A 36 -2.22 -0.57 -2.59
N VAL A 37 -2.98 -0.86 -3.63
CA VAL A 37 -3.53 -2.19 -3.87
C VAL A 37 -3.54 -2.47 -5.37
N GLU A 38 -3.46 -3.76 -5.74
CA GLU A 38 -3.56 -4.15 -7.13
C GLU A 38 -4.94 -3.78 -7.66
N GLU A 39 -5.00 -3.30 -8.91
CA GLU A 39 -6.24 -2.74 -9.48
C GLU A 39 -7.44 -3.69 -9.39
N GLY A 40 -7.21 -4.99 -9.50
CA GLY A 40 -8.31 -5.96 -9.43
C GLY A 40 -8.95 -6.06 -8.05
N PHE A 41 -8.31 -5.55 -7.01
CA PHE A 41 -8.82 -5.63 -5.64
C PHE A 41 -9.11 -4.26 -5.06
N ALA A 42 -9.13 -3.22 -5.88
CA ALA A 42 -9.20 -1.84 -5.40
C ALA A 42 -10.47 -1.52 -4.61
N GLU A 43 -11.55 -2.25 -4.86
CA GLU A 43 -12.79 -2.00 -4.16
C GLU A 43 -12.71 -2.39 -2.69
N ILE A 44 -11.95 -3.42 -2.37
CA ILE A 44 -11.93 -3.96 -1.01
C ILE A 44 -11.45 -2.95 0.04
N PRO A 45 -10.33 -2.25 -0.17
CA PRO A 45 -9.93 -1.23 0.81
C PRO A 45 -10.98 -0.14 1.00
N SER A 46 -11.74 0.17 -0.03
CA SER A 46 -12.74 1.22 0.05
C SER A 46 -13.89 0.88 0.99
N TRP A 47 -14.01 -0.38 1.40
CA TRP A 47 -15.04 -0.79 2.34
C TRP A 47 -14.75 -0.34 3.77
N HIS A 48 -13.51 0.00 4.07
CA HIS A 48 -13.13 0.34 5.44
C HIS A 48 -13.28 1.85 5.70
N PRO A 49 -13.98 2.23 6.77
CA PRO A 49 -14.26 3.65 7.01
C PRO A 49 -13.03 4.51 7.32
N ALA A 50 -11.94 3.90 7.75
CA ALA A 50 -10.71 4.65 8.00
C ALA A 50 -9.84 4.82 6.76
N VAL A 51 -10.20 4.18 5.65
CA VAL A 51 -9.45 4.33 4.40
C VAL A 51 -9.95 5.57 3.68
N GLU A 52 -9.04 6.50 3.47
CA GLU A 52 -9.35 7.77 2.86
C GLU A 52 -9.20 7.71 1.33
N ARG A 53 -8.10 7.14 0.86
CA ARG A 53 -7.85 7.01 -0.57
C ARG A 53 -7.34 5.62 -0.89
N VAL A 54 -7.70 5.15 -2.07
CA VAL A 54 -7.16 3.91 -2.62
C VAL A 54 -6.34 4.26 -3.83
N VAL A 55 -5.10 3.79 -3.87
CA VAL A 55 -4.20 4.03 -5.00
C VAL A 55 -4.01 2.71 -5.73
N PRO A 56 -4.72 2.50 -6.83
CA PRO A 56 -4.59 1.25 -7.57
C PRO A 56 -3.29 1.21 -8.36
N VAL A 57 -2.68 0.05 -8.40
CA VAL A 57 -1.49 -0.19 -9.21
C VAL A 57 -1.72 -1.45 -10.03
N ALA A 58 -0.98 -1.62 -11.09
CA ALA A 58 -1.11 -2.77 -11.97
C ALA A 58 0.26 -3.36 -12.24
N ILE A 59 0.93 -3.76 -11.16
CA ILE A 59 2.32 -4.20 -11.23
C ILE A 59 2.51 -5.34 -12.23
N ARG A 60 1.63 -6.32 -12.20
CA ARG A 60 1.75 -7.46 -13.10
C ARG A 60 1.64 -7.04 -14.56
N ARG A 61 0.68 -6.19 -14.87
CA ARG A 61 0.47 -5.70 -16.23
C ARG A 61 1.61 -4.79 -16.66
N TRP A 62 2.09 -3.93 -15.75
CA TRP A 62 3.19 -3.02 -16.07
C TRP A 62 4.49 -3.77 -16.34
N ARG A 63 4.70 -4.89 -15.67
CA ARG A 63 5.90 -5.71 -15.90
C ARG A 63 5.91 -6.35 -17.28
N ARG A 64 4.75 -6.61 -17.85
CA ARG A 64 4.67 -7.18 -19.20
C ARG A 64 5.01 -6.16 -20.27
N GLN A 65 4.66 -4.91 -20.05
CA GLN A 65 4.85 -3.85 -21.03
C GLN A 65 5.41 -2.60 -20.35
N PRO A 66 6.65 -2.68 -19.85
CA PRO A 66 7.18 -1.59 -19.01
C PRO A 66 7.37 -0.29 -19.77
N PHE A 67 7.52 -0.34 -21.10
CA PHE A 67 7.76 0.85 -21.88
C PHE A 67 6.54 1.35 -22.64
N SER A 68 5.39 0.73 -22.45
CA SER A 68 4.19 1.21 -23.14
C SER A 68 3.79 2.58 -22.60
N ALA A 69 3.10 3.35 -23.44
CA ALA A 69 2.61 4.66 -23.03
C ALA A 69 1.61 4.55 -21.88
N ALA A 70 0.77 3.51 -21.92
CA ALA A 70 -0.21 3.29 -20.85
C ALA A 70 0.47 3.02 -19.51
N THR A 71 1.50 2.17 -19.50
CA THR A 71 2.23 1.85 -18.28
C THR A 71 2.88 3.10 -17.70
N ARG A 72 3.54 3.89 -18.54
CA ARG A 72 4.21 5.10 -18.07
C ARG A 72 3.22 6.11 -17.51
N ARG A 73 2.06 6.22 -18.15
CA ARG A 73 1.03 7.16 -17.71
C ARG A 73 0.45 6.72 -16.36
N GLU A 74 0.13 5.44 -16.24
CA GLU A 74 -0.47 4.91 -15.02
C GLU A 74 0.51 4.93 -13.86
N TRP A 75 1.76 4.58 -14.11
CA TRP A 75 2.79 4.65 -13.08
C TRP A 75 3.00 6.10 -12.63
N GLY A 76 3.06 7.03 -13.58
CA GLY A 76 3.21 8.44 -13.25
C GLY A 76 2.04 8.97 -12.43
N TRP A 77 0.84 8.50 -12.72
CA TRP A 77 -0.34 8.89 -11.99
C TRP A 77 -0.32 8.36 -10.55
N ALA A 78 0.04 7.09 -10.38
CA ALA A 78 0.16 6.52 -9.04
C ALA A 78 1.25 7.22 -8.23
N ARG A 79 2.40 7.46 -8.87
CA ARG A 79 3.50 8.16 -8.23
C ARG A 79 3.09 9.56 -7.78
N GLN A 80 2.39 10.27 -8.62
CA GLN A 80 1.93 11.61 -8.29
C GLN A 80 0.93 11.58 -7.14
N ALA A 81 0.02 10.62 -7.15
CA ALA A 81 -0.96 10.46 -6.08
C ALA A 81 -0.28 10.22 -4.74
N LEU A 82 0.77 9.41 -4.72
CA LEU A 82 1.50 9.12 -3.49
C LEU A 82 2.30 10.32 -3.00
N ARG A 83 2.85 11.11 -3.92
CA ARG A 83 3.63 12.28 -3.56
C ARG A 83 2.77 13.47 -3.14
N ALA A 84 1.50 13.45 -3.48
CA ALA A 84 0.60 14.54 -3.15
C ALA A 84 0.25 14.59 -1.66
N GLN A 85 0.55 13.53 -0.92
CA GLN A 85 0.22 13.46 0.49
C GLN A 85 1.48 13.31 1.34
N SER A 86 1.43 13.88 2.54
CA SER A 86 2.47 13.65 3.54
C SER A 86 1.99 12.56 4.47
N TYR A 87 2.80 11.54 4.66
CA TYR A 87 2.46 10.43 5.52
C TYR A 87 3.30 10.42 6.77
N ASP A 88 2.67 10.11 7.89
CA ASP A 88 3.39 9.96 9.16
C ASP A 88 4.13 8.63 9.22
N ALA A 89 3.64 7.65 8.50
CA ALA A 89 4.27 6.32 8.45
C ALA A 89 3.83 5.57 7.21
N VAL A 90 4.63 4.60 6.81
CA VAL A 90 4.29 3.67 5.75
C VAL A 90 4.38 2.27 6.32
N ILE A 91 3.30 1.50 6.18
CA ILE A 91 3.27 0.11 6.59
C ILE A 91 3.35 -0.76 5.35
N ASP A 92 4.46 -1.46 5.20
CA ASP A 92 4.65 -2.38 4.09
C ASP A 92 4.22 -3.77 4.55
N ALA A 93 2.99 -4.10 4.27
CA ALA A 93 2.43 -5.41 4.63
C ALA A 93 2.66 -6.45 3.55
N GLN A 94 3.21 -6.03 2.41
CA GLN A 94 3.46 -6.94 1.30
C GLN A 94 4.78 -7.66 1.44
N GLY A 95 5.82 -6.95 1.89
CA GLY A 95 7.11 -7.56 2.15
C GLY A 95 7.84 -8.08 0.92
N LEU A 96 7.49 -7.59 -0.26
CA LEU A 96 8.11 -8.02 -1.51
C LEU A 96 8.92 -6.89 -2.12
N LEU A 97 9.82 -7.24 -3.03
CA LEU A 97 10.66 -6.25 -3.68
C LEU A 97 9.83 -5.17 -4.38
N LYS A 98 8.75 -5.57 -5.03
CA LYS A 98 7.90 -4.60 -5.74
C LYS A 98 7.26 -3.60 -4.79
N SER A 99 6.91 -4.02 -3.58
CA SER A 99 6.35 -3.09 -2.60
C SER A 99 7.43 -2.16 -2.09
N ALA A 100 8.66 -2.61 -1.97
CA ALA A 100 9.76 -1.76 -1.55
C ALA A 100 9.99 -0.62 -2.54
N LEU A 101 9.83 -0.88 -3.83
CA LEU A 101 9.96 0.16 -4.84
C LEU A 101 8.91 1.24 -4.67
N ILE A 102 7.69 0.83 -4.33
CA ILE A 102 6.60 1.77 -4.11
C ILE A 102 6.84 2.59 -2.85
N THR A 103 7.24 1.94 -1.76
CA THR A 103 7.44 2.65 -0.51
C THR A 103 8.57 3.68 -0.58
N ARG A 104 9.51 3.50 -1.49
CA ARG A 104 10.60 4.47 -1.67
C ARG A 104 10.11 5.80 -2.21
N LEU A 105 8.92 5.84 -2.79
CA LEU A 105 8.37 7.08 -3.30
C LEU A 105 7.84 7.97 -2.18
N VAL A 106 7.77 7.45 -0.98
CA VAL A 106 7.17 8.16 0.14
C VAL A 106 8.23 8.45 1.19
N ALA A 107 8.35 9.72 1.56
CA ALA A 107 9.31 10.12 2.58
C ALA A 107 8.63 10.04 3.95
N ALA A 108 8.67 8.87 4.55
CA ALA A 108 8.06 8.64 5.86
C ALA A 108 8.70 7.41 6.49
N PRO A 109 8.63 7.27 7.83
CA PRO A 109 9.10 6.05 8.46
C PRO A 109 8.35 4.84 7.93
N ARG A 110 9.07 3.77 7.68
CA ARG A 110 8.50 2.54 7.14
C ARG A 110 8.54 1.44 8.16
N TYR A 111 7.44 0.71 8.27
CA TYR A 111 7.31 -0.39 9.20
C TYR A 111 6.84 -1.65 8.46
N GLY A 112 7.46 -2.77 8.77
CA GLY A 112 6.95 -4.05 8.31
C GLY A 112 5.78 -4.44 9.19
N MET A 113 4.66 -4.80 8.58
CA MET A 113 3.51 -5.14 9.35
C MET A 113 3.62 -6.52 9.94
N ASP A 114 4.21 -7.38 9.22
CA ASP A 114 4.33 -8.71 9.67
C ASP A 114 5.74 -9.07 9.83
N ARG A 115 6.11 -9.06 10.92
CA ARG A 115 7.27 -9.51 11.12
C ARG A 115 7.16 -10.79 11.40
N ALA A 116 6.05 -11.17 11.50
CA ALA A 116 5.75 -12.47 11.78
C ALA A 116 6.86 -13.21 11.38
N THR A 117 7.52 -12.67 10.75
CA THR A 117 8.56 -13.45 10.45
C THR A 117 9.71 -12.56 10.34
N ALA A 118 10.74 -12.95 10.92
CA ALA A 118 11.96 -12.25 10.82
C ALA A 118 12.42 -12.14 9.40
N ARG A 119 12.15 -13.17 8.61
CA ARG A 119 12.55 -13.10 7.23
C ARG A 119 11.71 -12.08 6.49
N GLU A 120 10.50 -11.90 6.91
CA GLU A 120 9.69 -10.85 6.33
C GLU A 120 10.17 -9.53 6.83
N GLY A 121 10.65 -9.48 8.04
CA GLY A 121 11.30 -8.31 8.53
C GLY A 121 12.44 -7.88 7.64
N LEU A 122 13.20 -8.83 7.13
CA LEU A 122 14.26 -8.51 6.19
C LEU A 122 13.72 -7.94 4.91
N ALA A 123 12.62 -8.46 4.42
CA ALA A 123 12.00 -7.95 3.21
C ALA A 123 11.40 -6.57 3.40
N SER A 124 11.15 -6.18 4.63
CA SER A 124 10.59 -4.87 4.95
C SER A 124 11.64 -3.77 4.92
N PHE A 125 12.88 -4.14 4.89
CA PHE A 125 13.96 -3.18 4.87
C PHE A 125 14.55 -3.07 3.49
#